data_3aa54df3f4128611d963a03afee3a824
#
_entry.id   3aa54df3f4128611d963a03afee3a824
#
_cell.length_a   1.000
_cell.length_b   1.000
_cell.length_c   1.000
_cell.angle_alpha   90.00
_cell.angle_beta   90.00
_cell.angle_gamma   90.00
#
_symmetry.space_group_name_H-M   'P 1'
#
loop_
_entity.id
_entity.type
_entity.pdbx_description
1 polymer ?
#
loop_
_entity_poly.entity_id
_entity_poly.type
_entity_poly.pdbx_seq_one_letter_code
_entity_poly.pdbx_strand_id
1 'polypeptide(L)'
;ELDNFERLKNQINDYYKAFSHVCVVTCEEYYKKLIKILKNTNVGICILTNKNTLRFEKEPVADFSNITHKHLFKVLHKKEFEDILLEIFKKLPQATPAFYYDECYNWFESIPMDAYKETLIQLKKRNKITKEEFNRVPYELKSLMYFNSNYDNDYKKLELFLNKMY
;
A
#
# COMPACT_ATOMS: atom_id res chain seq x y z
N GLU A 1 -2.77 26.86 -2.27
CA GLU A 1 -3.11 25.93 -3.36
C GLU A 1 -1.88 25.43 -4.13
N LEU A 2 -0.86 26.28 -4.39
CA LEU A 2 0.39 25.87 -5.06
C LEU A 2 1.23 24.91 -4.20
N ASP A 3 1.25 25.11 -2.89
CA ASP A 3 1.94 24.28 -1.91
C ASP A 3 1.44 22.80 -1.94
N ASN A 4 0.15 22.60 -2.19
CA ASN A 4 -0.43 21.27 -2.33
C ASN A 4 0.08 20.48 -3.56
N PHE A 5 0.46 21.14 -4.66
CA PHE A 5 0.93 20.44 -5.86
C PHE A 5 2.41 20.04 -5.79
N GLU A 6 3.27 20.84 -5.15
CA GLU A 6 4.65 20.43 -4.88
C GLU A 6 4.68 19.24 -3.91
N ARG A 7 3.89 19.30 -2.87
CA ARG A 7 3.72 18.18 -1.94
C ARG A 7 3.23 16.92 -2.64
N LEU A 8 2.25 17.04 -3.55
CA LEU A 8 1.76 15.91 -4.34
C LEU A 8 2.87 15.30 -5.20
N LYS A 9 3.68 16.10 -5.87
CA LYS A 9 4.82 15.60 -6.68
C LYS A 9 5.83 14.84 -5.83
N ASN A 10 6.16 15.37 -4.66
CA ASN A 10 7.08 14.70 -3.72
C ASN A 10 6.49 13.37 -3.22
N GLN A 11 5.21 13.33 -2.88
CA GLN A 11 4.53 12.10 -2.49
C GLN A 11 4.52 11.06 -3.63
N ILE A 12 4.22 11.46 -4.86
CA ILE A 12 4.27 10.58 -6.03
C ILE A 12 5.68 9.99 -6.20
N ASN A 13 6.71 10.82 -6.11
CA ASN A 13 8.10 10.36 -6.21
C ASN A 13 8.46 9.36 -5.09
N ASP A 14 7.99 9.60 -3.87
CA ASP A 14 8.22 8.69 -2.75
C ASP A 14 7.49 7.35 -2.96
N TYR A 15 6.26 7.37 -3.49
CA TYR A 15 5.55 6.12 -3.84
C TYR A 15 6.26 5.33 -4.94
N TYR A 16 6.83 5.97 -5.96
CA TYR A 16 7.58 5.27 -7.01
C TYR A 16 8.86 4.59 -6.50
N LYS A 17 9.37 4.96 -5.33
CA LYS A 17 10.49 4.25 -4.70
C LYS A 17 10.13 2.85 -4.18
N ALA A 18 8.82 2.57 -4.02
CA ALA A 18 8.32 1.29 -3.53
C ALA A 18 7.30 0.61 -4.46
N PHE A 19 6.63 1.36 -5.35
CA PHE A 19 5.54 0.85 -6.19
C PHE A 19 5.75 1.24 -7.64
N SER A 20 5.55 0.29 -8.55
CA SER A 20 5.65 0.53 -9.99
C SER A 20 4.45 1.26 -10.59
N HIS A 21 3.29 1.19 -9.94
CA HIS A 21 2.06 1.84 -10.38
C HIS A 21 1.59 2.80 -9.29
N VAL A 22 1.44 4.06 -9.66
CA VAL A 22 0.93 5.10 -8.77
C VAL A 22 -0.30 5.74 -9.40
N CYS A 23 -1.37 5.86 -8.63
CA CYS A 23 -2.61 6.50 -9.08
C CYS A 23 -3.04 7.56 -8.06
N VAL A 24 -3.48 8.71 -8.56
CA VAL A 24 -4.05 9.78 -7.75
C VAL A 24 -5.56 9.71 -7.83
N VAL A 25 -6.22 9.62 -6.67
CA VAL A 25 -7.67 9.70 -6.57
C VAL A 25 -8.07 11.13 -6.29
N THR A 26 -9.01 11.67 -7.04
CA THR A 26 -9.49 13.06 -6.94
C THR A 26 -11.00 13.12 -7.13
N CYS A 27 -11.62 14.26 -6.82
CA CYS A 27 -13.00 14.55 -7.21
C CYS A 27 -13.05 15.27 -8.57
N GLU A 28 -14.23 15.33 -9.18
CA GLU A 28 -14.44 15.95 -10.51
C GLU A 28 -13.98 17.40 -10.56
N GLU A 29 -14.13 18.15 -9.47
CA GLU A 29 -13.76 19.56 -9.37
C GLU A 29 -12.27 19.81 -9.59
N TYR A 30 -11.39 18.95 -9.05
CA TYR A 30 -9.93 19.12 -9.16
C TYR A 30 -9.33 18.40 -10.38
N TYR A 31 -10.08 17.55 -11.06
CA TYR A 31 -9.60 16.78 -12.20
C TYR A 31 -8.95 17.65 -13.29
N LYS A 32 -9.61 18.75 -13.68
CA LYS A 32 -9.09 19.64 -14.75
C LYS A 32 -7.73 20.25 -14.44
N LYS A 33 -7.43 20.49 -13.15
CA LYS A 33 -6.12 20.98 -12.71
C LYS A 33 -5.10 19.85 -12.71
N LEU A 34 -5.47 18.68 -12.18
CA LEU A 34 -4.62 17.51 -12.06
C LEU A 34 -4.17 16.95 -13.41
N ILE A 35 -5.07 16.84 -14.37
CA ILE A 35 -4.73 16.31 -15.69
C ILE A 35 -3.67 17.15 -16.40
N LYS A 36 -3.68 18.48 -16.24
CA LYS A 36 -2.66 19.37 -16.83
C LYS A 36 -1.26 19.08 -16.27
N ILE A 37 -1.18 18.71 -14.99
CA ILE A 37 0.09 18.45 -14.30
C ILE A 37 0.59 17.03 -14.60
N LEU A 38 -0.32 16.06 -14.63
CA LEU A 38 0.01 14.63 -14.71
C LEU A 38 -0.11 14.04 -16.13
N LYS A 39 -0.48 14.84 -17.14
CA LYS A 39 -0.71 14.37 -18.52
C LYS A 39 0.47 13.59 -19.09
N ASN A 40 1.68 14.07 -18.88
CA ASN A 40 2.92 13.53 -19.44
C ASN A 40 3.70 12.68 -18.42
N THR A 41 3.03 12.13 -17.42
CA THR A 41 3.64 11.25 -16.40
C THR A 41 3.06 9.85 -16.50
N ASN A 42 3.68 8.87 -15.84
CA ASN A 42 3.18 7.49 -15.73
C ASN A 42 2.07 7.35 -14.67
N VAL A 43 1.74 8.43 -13.96
CA VAL A 43 0.74 8.43 -12.87
C VAL A 43 -0.66 8.30 -13.42
N GLY A 44 -1.43 7.37 -12.87
CA GLY A 44 -2.86 7.22 -13.15
C GLY A 44 -3.71 8.29 -12.46
N ILE A 45 -4.90 8.54 -13.00
CA ILE A 45 -5.88 9.45 -12.42
C ILE A 45 -7.22 8.73 -12.31
N CYS A 46 -7.75 8.68 -11.10
CA CYS A 46 -9.04 8.09 -10.80
C CYS A 46 -9.94 9.16 -10.17
N ILE A 47 -11.17 9.25 -10.64
CA ILE A 47 -12.17 10.19 -10.10
C ILE A 47 -13.09 9.43 -9.15
N LEU A 48 -13.21 9.96 -7.93
CA LEU A 48 -14.30 9.59 -7.03
C LEU A 48 -15.53 10.41 -7.42
N THR A 49 -16.53 9.73 -7.96
CA THR A 49 -17.78 10.37 -8.40
C THR A 49 -18.70 10.69 -7.23
N ASN A 50 -19.66 11.57 -7.44
CA ASN A 50 -20.71 11.89 -6.43
C ASN A 50 -21.58 10.67 -6.05
N LYS A 51 -21.52 9.58 -6.80
CA LYS A 51 -22.18 8.30 -6.50
C LYS A 51 -21.29 7.34 -5.71
N ASN A 52 -20.18 7.82 -5.15
CA ASN A 52 -19.18 7.01 -4.44
C ASN A 52 -18.62 5.85 -5.29
N THR A 53 -18.51 6.03 -6.61
CA THR A 53 -17.87 5.08 -7.51
C THR A 53 -16.54 5.64 -8.01
N LEU A 54 -15.58 4.74 -8.27
CA LEU A 54 -14.29 5.11 -8.83
C LEU A 54 -14.36 4.97 -10.37
N ARG A 55 -13.91 6.00 -11.08
CA ARG A 55 -13.79 6.02 -12.53
C ARG A 55 -12.37 6.36 -12.94
N PHE A 56 -11.71 5.46 -13.67
CA PHE A 56 -10.39 5.74 -14.21
C PHE A 56 -10.48 6.65 -15.41
N GLU A 57 -9.77 7.78 -15.37
CA GLU A 57 -9.63 8.74 -16.47
C GLU A 57 -8.29 8.57 -17.18
N LYS A 58 -7.31 8.08 -16.45
CA LYS A 58 -6.00 7.75 -16.97
C LYS A 58 -5.45 6.55 -16.20
N GLU A 59 -5.17 5.47 -16.90
CA GLU A 59 -4.54 4.29 -16.32
C GLU A 59 -3.08 4.58 -15.96
N PRO A 60 -2.58 4.07 -14.83
CA PRO A 60 -1.17 4.18 -14.48
C PRO A 60 -0.33 3.31 -15.40
N VAL A 61 0.84 3.80 -15.79
CA VAL A 61 1.85 3.02 -16.52
C VAL A 61 2.93 2.56 -15.55
N ALA A 62 3.36 1.30 -15.69
CA ALA A 62 4.40 0.74 -14.84
C ALA A 62 5.73 1.50 -14.99
N ASP A 63 6.32 1.88 -13.87
CA ASP A 63 7.65 2.49 -13.78
C ASP A 63 8.43 1.85 -12.64
N PHE A 64 9.50 1.16 -12.98
CA PHE A 64 10.39 0.46 -12.04
C PHE A 64 11.69 1.20 -11.78
N SER A 65 11.93 2.34 -12.45
CA SER A 65 13.21 3.03 -12.47
C SER A 65 13.68 3.55 -11.12
N ASN A 66 12.73 3.85 -10.23
CA ASN A 66 13.01 4.47 -8.92
C ASN A 66 12.88 3.51 -7.74
N ILE A 67 12.53 2.24 -7.98
CA ILE A 67 12.34 1.25 -6.91
C ILE A 67 13.68 0.94 -6.24
N THR A 68 13.70 0.97 -4.90
CA THR A 68 14.88 0.67 -4.09
C THR A 68 14.57 -0.32 -2.98
N HIS A 69 15.54 -1.19 -2.64
CA HIS A 69 15.41 -2.15 -1.55
C HIS A 69 15.04 -1.47 -0.22
N LYS A 70 15.63 -0.31 0.06
CA LYS A 70 15.36 0.46 1.28
C LYS A 70 13.88 0.83 1.43
N HIS A 71 13.22 1.25 0.34
CA HIS A 71 11.81 1.64 0.39
C HIS A 71 10.90 0.43 0.37
N LEU A 72 11.27 -0.64 -0.35
CA LEU A 72 10.56 -1.92 -0.29
C LEU A 72 10.58 -2.48 1.14
N PHE A 73 11.75 -2.50 1.80
CA PHE A 73 11.88 -2.99 3.16
C PHE A 73 11.06 -2.18 4.16
N LYS A 74 11.03 -0.85 4.00
CA LYS A 74 10.27 0.05 4.90
C LYS A 74 8.75 -0.12 4.84
N VAL A 75 8.20 -0.60 3.73
CA VAL A 75 6.75 -0.85 3.63
C VAL A 75 6.34 -2.20 4.23
N LEU A 76 7.30 -3.09 4.53
CA LEU A 76 7.05 -4.39 5.12
C LEU A 76 6.95 -4.31 6.66
N HIS A 77 6.03 -5.08 7.23
CA HIS A 77 6.01 -5.35 8.66
C HIS A 77 7.08 -6.38 9.03
N LYS A 78 7.43 -6.46 10.32
CA LYS A 78 8.45 -7.39 10.81
C LYS A 78 8.25 -8.83 10.32
N LYS A 79 7.05 -9.38 10.50
CA LYS A 79 6.74 -10.75 10.08
C LYS A 79 6.91 -10.95 8.57
N GLU A 80 6.58 -9.94 7.77
CA GLU A 80 6.60 -10.04 6.30
C GLU A 80 8.03 -10.09 5.76
N PHE A 81 8.92 -9.23 6.26
CA PHE A 81 10.31 -9.33 5.84
C PHE A 81 11.00 -10.58 6.41
N GLU A 82 10.65 -11.03 7.61
CA GLU A 82 11.12 -12.30 8.14
C GLU A 82 10.69 -13.49 7.28
N ASP A 83 9.42 -13.52 6.82
CA ASP A 83 8.91 -14.56 5.92
C ASP A 83 9.67 -14.57 4.58
N ILE A 84 9.98 -13.40 4.00
CA ILE A 84 10.79 -13.30 2.77
C ILE A 84 12.20 -13.84 3.01
N LEU A 85 12.84 -13.42 4.10
CA LEU A 85 14.20 -13.87 4.42
C LEU A 85 14.25 -15.38 4.68
N LEU A 86 13.26 -15.92 5.39
CA LEU A 86 13.16 -17.38 5.63
C LEU A 86 12.95 -18.15 4.33
N GLU A 87 12.14 -17.61 3.42
CA GLU A 87 11.88 -18.27 2.14
C GLU A 87 13.16 -18.35 1.29
N ILE A 88 13.97 -17.27 1.26
CA ILE A 88 15.16 -17.17 0.42
C ILE A 88 16.37 -17.82 1.08
N PHE A 89 16.66 -17.47 2.34
CA PHE A 89 17.90 -17.88 3.03
C PHE A 89 17.72 -19.12 3.93
N LYS A 90 16.48 -19.59 4.12
CA LYS A 90 16.11 -20.73 5.01
C LYS A 90 16.47 -20.52 6.49
N LYS A 91 16.84 -19.31 6.87
CA LYS A 91 17.18 -18.92 8.23
C LYS A 91 17.01 -17.40 8.40
N LEU A 92 16.96 -16.94 9.63
CA LEU A 92 16.96 -15.51 9.97
C LEU A 92 18.33 -15.08 10.51
N PRO A 93 18.68 -13.78 10.38
CA PRO A 93 19.87 -13.23 10.99
C PRO A 93 19.85 -13.43 12.52
N GLN A 94 21.02 -13.72 13.07
CA GLN A 94 21.21 -13.78 14.53
C GLN A 94 21.87 -12.48 14.98
N ALA A 95 21.08 -11.59 15.56
CA ALA A 95 21.55 -10.31 16.08
C ALA A 95 20.80 -9.95 17.38
N THR A 96 21.40 -9.08 18.17
CA THR A 96 20.71 -8.54 19.35
C THR A 96 19.49 -7.68 18.90
N PRO A 97 18.47 -7.52 19.75
CA PRO A 97 17.28 -6.77 19.39
C PRO A 97 17.54 -5.36 18.83
N ALA A 98 18.59 -4.70 19.31
CA ALA A 98 18.98 -3.36 18.85
C ALA A 98 19.46 -3.33 17.39
N PHE A 99 20.10 -4.39 16.91
CA PHE A 99 20.68 -4.47 15.56
C PHE A 99 19.90 -5.40 14.62
N TYR A 100 18.88 -6.07 15.13
CA TYR A 100 18.14 -7.08 14.37
C TYR A 100 17.49 -6.51 13.10
N TYR A 101 16.90 -5.32 13.18
CA TYR A 101 16.26 -4.68 12.02
C TYR A 101 17.27 -4.35 10.93
N ASP A 102 18.42 -3.78 11.30
CA ASP A 102 19.47 -3.40 10.36
C ASP A 102 20.09 -4.64 9.70
N GLU A 103 20.28 -5.72 10.48
CA GLU A 103 20.80 -6.97 9.94
C GLU A 103 19.81 -7.65 8.97
N CYS A 104 18.50 -7.62 9.29
CA CYS A 104 17.48 -8.06 8.36
C CYS A 104 17.48 -7.22 7.08
N TYR A 105 17.68 -5.91 7.18
CA TYR A 105 17.78 -5.04 6.03
C TYR A 105 19.01 -5.37 5.17
N ASN A 106 20.18 -5.59 5.76
CA ASN A 106 21.40 -5.98 5.06
C ASN A 106 21.20 -7.26 4.23
N TRP A 107 20.51 -8.25 4.82
CA TRP A 107 20.19 -9.48 4.11
C TRP A 107 19.17 -9.23 2.98
N PHE A 108 18.15 -8.42 3.25
CA PHE A 108 17.14 -8.06 2.25
C PHE A 108 17.75 -7.28 1.08
N GLU A 109 18.69 -6.38 1.33
CA GLU A 109 19.39 -5.60 0.31
C GLU A 109 20.24 -6.49 -0.62
N SER A 110 20.72 -7.63 -0.14
CA SER A 110 21.47 -8.62 -0.94
C SER A 110 20.59 -9.44 -1.89
N ILE A 111 19.25 -9.40 -1.74
CA ILE A 111 18.32 -10.08 -2.63
C ILE A 111 18.31 -9.32 -3.97
N PRO A 112 18.39 -10.00 -5.14
CA PRO A 112 18.20 -9.36 -6.44
C PRO A 112 16.86 -8.62 -6.54
N MET A 113 16.63 -7.84 -7.60
CA MET A 113 15.40 -7.05 -7.80
C MET A 113 14.09 -7.86 -7.76
N ASP A 114 14.16 -9.18 -7.71
CA ASP A 114 13.02 -10.06 -7.37
C ASP A 114 12.39 -9.75 -6.00
N ALA A 115 13.14 -9.06 -5.11
CA ALA A 115 12.61 -8.53 -3.84
C ALA A 115 11.33 -7.71 -4.03
N TYR A 116 11.17 -7.02 -5.15
CA TYR A 116 9.94 -6.31 -5.48
C TYR A 116 8.74 -7.25 -5.57
N LYS A 117 8.90 -8.37 -6.27
CA LYS A 117 7.85 -9.39 -6.44
C LYS A 117 7.46 -10.01 -5.10
N GLU A 118 8.45 -10.39 -4.29
CA GLU A 118 8.21 -10.97 -2.96
C GLU A 118 7.51 -9.97 -2.04
N THR A 119 7.93 -8.70 -2.07
CA THR A 119 7.26 -7.62 -1.34
C THR A 119 5.78 -7.51 -1.73
N LEU A 120 5.47 -7.50 -3.03
CA LEU A 120 4.08 -7.45 -3.50
C LEU A 120 3.25 -8.68 -3.06
N ILE A 121 3.86 -9.86 -3.01
CA ILE A 121 3.20 -11.09 -2.53
C ILE A 121 2.82 -10.93 -1.05
N GLN A 122 3.72 -10.41 -0.21
CA GLN A 122 3.42 -10.17 1.20
C GLN A 122 2.34 -9.09 1.38
N LEU A 123 2.43 -7.98 0.64
CA LEU A 123 1.41 -6.92 0.70
C LEU A 123 0.01 -7.42 0.28
N LYS A 124 -0.07 -8.30 -0.72
CA LYS A 124 -1.33 -8.93 -1.12
C LYS A 124 -1.91 -9.84 -0.04
N LYS A 125 -1.08 -10.46 0.79
CA LYS A 125 -1.56 -11.30 1.90
C LYS A 125 -2.25 -10.49 3.00
N ARG A 126 -1.95 -9.18 3.14
CA ARG A 126 -2.58 -8.31 4.15
C ARG A 126 -4.09 -8.14 3.94
N ASN A 127 -4.52 -8.07 2.69
CA ASN A 127 -5.90 -7.74 2.32
C ASN A 127 -6.73 -8.99 1.96
N LYS A 128 -6.59 -10.06 2.71
CA LYS A 128 -7.50 -11.21 2.59
C LYS A 128 -8.83 -10.96 3.30
N ILE A 129 -9.49 -9.86 2.95
CA ILE A 129 -10.91 -9.71 3.26
C ILE A 129 -11.64 -10.56 2.22
N THR A 130 -12.30 -11.61 2.67
CA THR A 130 -13.15 -12.40 1.78
C THR A 130 -14.35 -11.56 1.32
N LYS A 131 -14.91 -11.91 0.16
CA LYS A 131 -16.12 -11.24 -0.35
C LYS A 131 -17.28 -11.30 0.66
N GLU A 132 -17.33 -12.37 1.43
CA GLU A 132 -18.34 -12.61 2.46
C GLU A 132 -18.16 -11.67 3.67
N GLU A 133 -16.92 -11.51 4.15
CA GLU A 133 -16.60 -10.58 5.23
C GLU A 133 -16.85 -9.13 4.81
N PHE A 134 -16.48 -8.75 3.58
CA PHE A 134 -16.75 -7.43 3.04
C PHE A 134 -18.25 -7.12 2.95
N ASN A 135 -19.07 -8.12 2.61
CA ASN A 135 -20.52 -7.94 2.51
C ASN A 135 -21.22 -7.85 3.88
N ARG A 136 -20.62 -8.38 4.95
CA ARG A 136 -21.15 -8.31 6.32
C ARG A 136 -20.95 -6.94 6.98
N VAL A 137 -19.99 -6.15 6.47
CA VAL A 137 -19.68 -4.85 7.05
C VAL A 137 -20.65 -3.78 6.55
N PRO A 138 -21.24 -2.96 7.44
CA PRO A 138 -22.08 -1.82 7.06
C PRO A 138 -21.36 -0.92 6.05
N TYR A 139 -22.13 -0.37 5.11
CA TYR A 139 -21.59 0.41 3.99
C TYR A 139 -20.68 1.56 4.45
N GLU A 140 -21.06 2.23 5.54
CA GLU A 140 -20.36 3.35 6.15
C GLU A 140 -18.97 2.98 6.68
N LEU A 141 -18.79 1.71 7.06
CA LEU A 141 -17.53 1.20 7.61
C LEU A 141 -16.65 0.51 6.56
N LYS A 142 -17.15 0.27 5.34
CA LYS A 142 -16.40 -0.40 4.29
C LYS A 142 -15.12 0.34 3.89
N SER A 143 -15.13 1.67 3.92
CA SER A 143 -13.93 2.47 3.66
C SER A 143 -12.82 2.24 4.69
N LEU A 144 -13.17 1.98 5.95
CA LEU A 144 -12.19 1.70 7.00
C LEU A 144 -11.46 0.37 6.78
N MET A 145 -12.10 -0.59 6.09
CA MET A 145 -11.48 -1.88 5.78
C MET A 145 -10.28 -1.77 4.81
N TYR A 146 -10.23 -0.71 4.00
CA TYR A 146 -9.09 -0.46 3.09
C TYR A 146 -7.90 0.19 3.78
N PHE A 147 -8.09 0.83 4.92
CA PHE A 147 -7.06 1.62 5.61
C PHE A 147 -6.50 0.95 6.87
N ASN A 148 -7.15 -0.09 7.37
CA ASN A 148 -6.70 -0.80 8.55
C ASN A 148 -6.24 -2.22 8.20
N SER A 149 -5.01 -2.56 8.55
CA SER A 149 -4.55 -3.94 8.69
C SER A 149 -5.19 -4.55 9.96
N ASN A 150 -6.51 -4.80 9.91
CA ASN A 150 -7.23 -5.32 11.05
C ASN A 150 -6.94 -6.83 11.17
N TYR A 151 -6.42 -7.23 12.32
CA TYR A 151 -6.30 -8.63 12.69
C TYR A 151 -7.70 -9.21 12.96
N ASP A 152 -7.90 -10.51 12.69
CA ASP A 152 -9.18 -11.23 12.89
C ASP A 152 -9.84 -10.98 14.27
N ASN A 153 -9.04 -10.71 15.29
CA ASN A 153 -9.53 -10.37 16.63
C ASN A 153 -10.23 -9.00 16.73
N ASP A 154 -9.91 -8.06 15.87
CA ASP A 154 -10.49 -6.71 15.93
C ASP A 154 -11.86 -6.70 15.24
N TYR A 155 -12.07 -7.56 14.23
CA TYR A 155 -13.40 -7.78 13.64
C TYR A 155 -14.37 -8.39 14.64
N LYS A 156 -13.94 -9.40 15.41
CA LYS A 156 -14.76 -10.01 16.46
C LYS A 156 -15.13 -9.01 17.55
N LYS A 157 -14.21 -8.11 17.93
CA LYS A 157 -14.49 -7.05 18.89
C LYS A 157 -15.48 -6.01 18.33
N LEU A 158 -15.33 -5.65 17.05
CA LEU A 158 -16.23 -4.71 16.38
C LEU A 158 -17.63 -5.32 16.23
N GLU A 159 -17.74 -6.59 15.86
CA GLU A 159 -19.01 -7.33 15.76
C GLU A 159 -19.71 -7.42 17.13
N LEU A 160 -18.96 -7.74 18.19
CA LEU A 160 -19.48 -7.73 19.57
C LEU A 160 -19.92 -6.35 20.03
N PHE A 161 -19.24 -5.29 19.60
CA PHE A 161 -19.61 -3.91 19.92
C PHE A 161 -20.90 -3.49 19.19
N LEU A 162 -21.00 -3.79 17.90
CA LEU A 162 -22.18 -3.47 17.09
C LEU A 162 -23.42 -4.25 17.57
N ASN A 163 -23.26 -5.53 17.93
CA ASN A 163 -24.37 -6.34 18.46
C ASN A 163 -24.82 -5.92 19.88
N LYS A 164 -24.06 -5.07 20.58
CA LYS A 164 -24.47 -4.48 21.86
C LYS A 164 -25.20 -3.15 21.70
N MET A 165 -25.14 -2.52 20.53
CA MET A 165 -25.79 -1.23 20.26
C MET A 165 -27.16 -1.37 19.58
N TYR A 166 -27.52 -2.58 19.17
CA TYR A 166 -28.83 -2.94 18.62
C TYR A 166 -29.41 -4.13 19.40
#